data_5dcf74106dff755e2c5a8fc10c16e61a
#
_entry.id   5dcf74106dff755e2c5a8fc10c16e61a
#
_cell.length_a   1.000
_cell.length_b   1.000
_cell.length_c   1.000
_cell.angle_alpha   90.00
_cell.angle_beta   90.00
_cell.angle_gamma   90.00
#
_symmetry.space_group_name_H-M   'P 1'
#
loop_
_entity.id
_entity.type
_entity.pdbx_description
1 polymer ?
#
loop_
_entity_poly.entity_id
_entity_poly.type
_entity_poly.pdbx_seq_one_letter_code
_entity_poly.pdbx_strand_id
1 'polypeptide(L)'
;MPAGMTYKDAGVDIALKQSLIPLFGSIAKTTKTSGAHVLGGIGGFGALVGLNGARKMRSPVLVAGTDSVGTKLMIAFATGRHDSVGIDCVAMCVNDIICHAARPLFFLDYIGSGKLEKKTALAIVKGVARGCSEAGMSLVGGETAQLAGLYKPGEYDLAGFAVGIVDRARIPEPSRLRAGSRPISRQIGMRTHHSSDLTRCRWQSG
;
A
#
# COMPACT_ATOMS: atom_id res chain seq x y z
N MET A 1 -31.81 19.77 1.86
CA MET A 1 -30.94 20.02 3.04
C MET A 1 -31.46 21.26 3.75
N PRO A 2 -31.45 21.33 5.10
CA PRO A 2 -31.79 22.59 5.77
C PRO A 2 -30.87 23.69 5.25
N ALA A 3 -31.42 24.89 5.02
CA ALA A 3 -30.66 26.04 4.56
C ALA A 3 -29.54 26.35 5.58
N GLY A 4 -28.27 26.27 5.17
CA GLY A 4 -27.12 26.62 6.01
C GLY A 4 -26.18 25.44 6.41
N MET A 5 -26.54 24.19 6.14
CA MET A 5 -25.65 23.05 6.46
C MET A 5 -24.49 22.97 5.46
N THR A 6 -23.25 22.97 5.98
CA THR A 6 -22.03 22.82 5.18
C THR A 6 -21.57 21.36 5.10
N TYR A 7 -20.68 21.03 4.16
CA TYR A 7 -20.01 19.70 4.11
C TYR A 7 -19.27 19.38 5.42
N LYS A 8 -18.70 20.40 6.07
CA LYS A 8 -18.00 20.24 7.34
C LYS A 8 -18.95 19.87 8.47
N ASP A 9 -20.16 20.43 8.49
CA ASP A 9 -21.20 20.07 9.46
C ASP A 9 -21.71 18.64 9.25
N ALA A 10 -21.65 18.16 8.02
CA ALA A 10 -21.93 16.76 7.65
C ALA A 10 -20.74 15.82 7.92
N GLY A 11 -19.64 16.30 8.52
CA GLY A 11 -18.46 15.52 8.87
C GLY A 11 -17.41 15.39 7.77
N VAL A 12 -17.54 16.12 6.65
CA VAL A 12 -16.60 16.08 5.52
C VAL A 12 -15.80 17.39 5.46
N ASP A 13 -14.56 17.37 5.96
CA ASP A 13 -13.65 18.53 5.91
C ASP A 13 -12.85 18.54 4.60
N ILE A 14 -13.39 19.21 3.58
CA ILE A 14 -12.78 19.34 2.25
C ILE A 14 -11.46 20.10 2.32
N ALA A 15 -11.36 21.16 3.14
CA ALA A 15 -10.16 21.97 3.26
C ALA A 15 -9.00 21.15 3.84
N LEU A 16 -9.27 20.33 4.86
CA LEU A 16 -8.30 19.41 5.41
C LEU A 16 -7.84 18.41 4.36
N LYS A 17 -8.76 17.75 3.63
CA LYS A 17 -8.41 16.80 2.55
C LYS A 17 -7.50 17.45 1.51
N GLN A 18 -7.86 18.65 1.03
CA GLN A 18 -7.03 19.39 0.06
C GLN A 18 -5.63 19.71 0.61
N SER A 19 -5.51 20.05 1.89
CA SER A 19 -4.20 20.32 2.51
C SER A 19 -3.30 19.08 2.64
N LEU A 20 -3.87 17.88 2.62
CA LEU A 20 -3.13 16.61 2.71
C LEU A 20 -2.55 16.15 1.37
N ILE A 21 -3.18 16.47 0.25
CA ILE A 21 -2.77 16.01 -1.10
C ILE A 21 -1.30 16.32 -1.40
N PRO A 22 -0.79 17.56 -1.23
CA PRO A 22 0.62 17.85 -1.51
C PRO A 22 1.58 17.14 -0.56
N LEU A 23 1.17 16.89 0.69
CA LEU A 23 1.96 16.17 1.67
C LEU A 23 2.06 14.68 1.29
N PHE A 24 0.96 14.06 0.91
CA PHE A 24 0.92 12.69 0.41
C PHE A 24 1.77 12.56 -0.87
N GLY A 25 1.67 13.52 -1.78
CA GLY A 25 2.49 13.58 -2.98
C GLY A 25 4.00 13.64 -2.67
N SER A 26 4.40 14.40 -1.66
CA SER A 26 5.80 14.48 -1.22
C SER A 26 6.27 13.16 -0.62
N ILE A 27 5.44 12.50 0.19
CA ILE A 27 5.75 11.19 0.78
C ILE A 27 5.86 10.14 -0.34
N ALA A 28 4.91 10.09 -1.27
CA ALA A 28 4.91 9.11 -2.36
C ALA A 28 6.15 9.21 -3.26
N LYS A 29 6.67 10.42 -3.48
CA LYS A 29 7.91 10.63 -4.27
C LYS A 29 9.13 9.89 -3.69
N THR A 30 9.13 9.57 -2.40
CA THR A 30 10.23 8.82 -1.77
C THR A 30 10.23 7.33 -2.12
N THR A 31 9.14 6.82 -2.72
CA THR A 31 8.95 5.40 -3.02
C THR A 31 9.29 5.01 -4.46
N LYS A 32 9.96 5.89 -5.23
CA LYS A 32 10.27 5.62 -6.64
C LYS A 32 11.05 4.32 -6.82
N THR A 33 10.62 3.50 -7.77
CA THR A 33 11.29 2.25 -8.14
C THR A 33 11.68 2.26 -9.63
N SER A 34 12.75 1.54 -9.97
CA SER A 34 13.17 1.35 -11.35
C SER A 34 12.23 0.46 -12.19
N GLY A 35 11.33 -0.28 -11.53
CA GLY A 35 10.42 -1.21 -12.19
C GLY A 35 9.15 -0.60 -12.76
N ALA A 36 8.73 0.54 -12.21
CA ALA A 36 7.53 1.26 -12.61
C ALA A 36 7.90 2.72 -12.91
N HIS A 37 7.57 3.19 -14.12
CA HIS A 37 7.76 4.59 -14.48
C HIS A 37 6.46 5.35 -14.21
N VAL A 38 6.42 6.09 -13.09
CA VAL A 38 5.24 6.87 -12.70
C VAL A 38 5.19 8.15 -13.53
N LEU A 39 4.12 8.31 -14.34
CA LEU A 39 3.90 9.41 -15.27
C LEU A 39 2.93 10.44 -14.66
N GLY A 40 3.24 11.01 -13.55
CA GLY A 40 2.37 11.99 -12.91
C GLY A 40 2.60 12.04 -11.40
N GLY A 41 1.68 12.72 -10.71
CA GLY A 41 1.70 12.86 -9.25
C GLY A 41 0.39 12.41 -8.61
N ILE A 42 0.37 12.32 -7.29
CA ILE A 42 -0.85 12.09 -6.50
C ILE A 42 -1.77 13.32 -6.61
N GLY A 43 -3.08 13.07 -6.71
CA GLY A 43 -4.11 14.11 -6.78
C GLY A 43 -4.86 14.18 -8.12
N GLY A 44 -4.47 13.38 -9.12
CA GLY A 44 -5.23 13.18 -10.35
C GLY A 44 -6.35 12.14 -10.19
N PHE A 45 -7.18 11.98 -11.23
CA PHE A 45 -8.27 10.99 -11.25
C PHE A 45 -7.77 9.54 -11.36
N GLY A 46 -6.51 9.34 -11.72
CA GLY A 46 -5.89 8.02 -11.82
C GLY A 46 -4.38 8.11 -11.87
N ALA A 47 -3.70 7.02 -11.52
CA ALA A 47 -2.26 6.91 -11.62
C ALA A 47 -1.86 6.36 -12.99
N LEU A 48 -0.92 7.03 -13.65
CA LEU A 48 -0.34 6.58 -14.91
C LEU A 48 1.01 5.93 -14.65
N VAL A 49 1.14 4.65 -15.00
CA VAL A 49 2.34 3.87 -14.73
C VAL A 49 2.83 3.19 -16.01
N GLY A 50 4.01 3.58 -16.47
CA GLY A 50 4.69 2.95 -17.60
C GLY A 50 5.35 1.63 -17.19
N LEU A 51 5.18 0.59 -18.00
CA LEU A 51 5.68 -0.77 -17.76
C LEU A 51 7.03 -0.99 -18.44
N ASN A 52 8.04 -0.16 -18.16
CA ASN A 52 9.35 -0.26 -18.79
C ASN A 52 10.04 -1.63 -18.55
N GLY A 53 9.79 -2.24 -17.40
CA GLY A 53 10.30 -3.58 -17.08
C GLY A 53 9.68 -4.72 -17.90
N ALA A 54 8.50 -4.49 -18.53
CA ALA A 54 7.84 -5.48 -19.37
C ALA A 54 8.56 -5.73 -20.71
N ARG A 55 9.36 -4.75 -21.18
CA ARG A 55 10.08 -4.86 -22.48
C ARG A 55 11.05 -6.04 -22.55
N LYS A 56 11.52 -6.52 -21.42
CA LYS A 56 12.45 -7.66 -21.31
C LYS A 56 11.73 -9.01 -21.09
N MET A 57 10.40 -9.00 -21.03
CA MET A 57 9.58 -10.19 -20.81
C MET A 57 8.98 -10.68 -22.14
N ARG A 58 8.97 -11.99 -22.32
CA ARG A 58 8.38 -12.60 -23.53
C ARG A 58 6.85 -12.55 -23.50
N SER A 59 6.26 -12.77 -22.34
CA SER A 59 4.81 -12.77 -22.14
C SER A 59 4.49 -12.18 -20.75
N PRO A 60 4.49 -10.83 -20.63
CA PRO A 60 4.26 -10.18 -19.35
C PRO A 60 2.82 -10.37 -18.88
N VAL A 61 2.67 -10.71 -17.59
CA VAL A 61 1.38 -10.88 -16.90
C VAL A 61 1.37 -9.95 -15.69
N LEU A 62 0.31 -9.17 -15.53
CA LEU A 62 0.06 -8.39 -14.33
C LEU A 62 -0.61 -9.28 -13.28
N VAL A 63 -0.14 -9.16 -12.05
CA VAL A 63 -0.75 -9.79 -10.87
C VAL A 63 -1.22 -8.68 -9.95
N ALA A 64 -2.47 -8.69 -9.57
CA ALA A 64 -3.07 -7.70 -8.72
C ALA A 64 -3.74 -8.37 -7.52
N GLY A 65 -3.62 -7.76 -6.36
CA GLY A 65 -4.26 -8.19 -5.13
C GLY A 65 -4.68 -6.99 -4.28
N THR A 66 -5.73 -7.17 -3.49
CA THR A 66 -6.21 -6.18 -2.52
C THR A 66 -6.43 -6.88 -1.19
N ASP A 67 -6.05 -6.20 -0.11
CA ASP A 67 -6.27 -6.69 1.25
C ASP A 67 -6.44 -5.51 2.21
N SER A 68 -7.03 -5.76 3.38
CA SER A 68 -7.21 -4.78 4.45
C SER A 68 -6.43 -5.17 5.69
N VAL A 69 -6.06 -4.18 6.50
CA VAL A 69 -5.35 -4.43 7.78
C VAL A 69 -6.22 -5.19 8.78
N GLY A 70 -7.53 -4.95 8.74
CA GLY A 70 -8.49 -5.66 9.57
C GLY A 70 -8.31 -5.39 11.06
N THR A 71 -8.48 -6.42 11.89
CA THR A 71 -8.53 -6.31 13.36
C THR A 71 -7.22 -5.81 14.00
N LYS A 72 -6.09 -5.83 13.31
CA LYS A 72 -4.84 -5.22 13.78
C LYS A 72 -4.98 -3.71 14.04
N LEU A 73 -5.95 -3.04 13.38
CA LEU A 73 -6.27 -1.64 13.65
C LEU A 73 -6.67 -1.39 15.10
N MET A 74 -7.28 -2.37 15.77
CA MET A 74 -7.62 -2.27 17.20
C MET A 74 -6.39 -2.01 18.07
N ILE A 75 -5.23 -2.58 17.69
CA ILE A 75 -3.97 -2.35 18.39
C ILE A 75 -3.48 -0.92 18.14
N ALA A 76 -3.61 -0.44 16.89
CA ALA A 76 -3.24 0.94 16.55
C ALA A 76 -4.09 1.96 17.34
N PHE A 77 -5.39 1.71 17.47
CA PHE A 77 -6.29 2.56 18.24
C PHE A 77 -5.93 2.56 19.74
N ALA A 78 -5.67 1.38 20.31
CA ALA A 78 -5.34 1.25 21.74
C ALA A 78 -3.97 1.86 22.09
N THR A 79 -3.01 1.83 21.16
CA THR A 79 -1.63 2.29 21.39
C THR A 79 -1.33 3.69 20.87
N GLY A 80 -2.21 4.25 20.04
CA GLY A 80 -1.99 5.51 19.34
C GLY A 80 -0.86 5.47 18.30
N ARG A 81 -0.43 4.25 17.89
CA ARG A 81 0.64 4.05 16.89
C ARG A 81 0.02 3.69 15.55
N HIS A 82 0.11 4.59 14.60
CA HIS A 82 -0.55 4.49 13.29
C HIS A 82 0.42 4.32 12.11
N ASP A 83 1.72 4.41 12.33
CA ASP A 83 2.76 4.27 11.30
C ASP A 83 2.99 2.80 10.90
N SER A 84 2.94 1.88 11.86
CA SER A 84 3.19 0.45 11.61
C SER A 84 2.10 -0.22 10.78
N VAL A 85 0.83 0.18 10.95
CA VAL A 85 -0.29 -0.42 10.20
C VAL A 85 -0.23 -0.12 8.70
N GLY A 86 0.40 1.00 8.30
CA GLY A 86 0.68 1.28 6.89
C GLY A 86 1.66 0.29 6.27
N ILE A 87 2.69 -0.13 7.03
CA ILE A 87 3.63 -1.18 6.60
C ILE A 87 2.90 -2.52 6.47
N ASP A 88 2.05 -2.85 7.45
CA ASP A 88 1.25 -4.09 7.41
C ASP A 88 0.34 -4.13 6.20
N CYS A 89 -0.34 -3.03 5.87
CA CYS A 89 -1.21 -2.93 4.70
C CYS A 89 -0.47 -3.30 3.41
N VAL A 90 0.73 -2.76 3.22
CA VAL A 90 1.57 -3.09 2.05
C VAL A 90 2.02 -4.55 2.09
N ALA A 91 2.46 -5.03 3.27
CA ALA A 91 2.97 -6.38 3.43
C ALA A 91 1.91 -7.45 3.07
N MET A 92 0.67 -7.27 3.51
CA MET A 92 -0.43 -8.20 3.23
C MET A 92 -0.68 -8.32 1.73
N CYS A 93 -0.85 -7.19 1.03
CA CYS A 93 -1.06 -7.19 -0.42
C CYS A 93 0.15 -7.72 -1.21
N VAL A 94 1.38 -7.39 -0.76
CA VAL A 94 2.61 -7.84 -1.44
C VAL A 94 2.80 -9.34 -1.28
N ASN A 95 2.52 -9.90 -0.11
CA ASN A 95 2.64 -11.34 0.13
C ASN A 95 1.77 -12.14 -0.84
N ASP A 96 0.58 -11.66 -1.17
CA ASP A 96 -0.31 -12.33 -2.12
C ASP A 96 0.26 -12.33 -3.55
N ILE A 97 0.74 -11.17 -4.02
CA ILE A 97 1.26 -11.10 -5.40
C ILE A 97 2.59 -11.84 -5.59
N ILE A 98 3.46 -11.91 -4.57
CA ILE A 98 4.73 -12.64 -4.68
C ILE A 98 4.55 -14.16 -4.70
N CYS A 99 3.41 -14.69 -4.20
CA CYS A 99 3.07 -16.12 -4.35
C CYS A 99 2.99 -16.53 -5.83
N HIS A 100 2.73 -15.58 -6.72
CA HIS A 100 2.75 -15.79 -8.18
C HIS A 100 4.10 -15.49 -8.83
N ALA A 101 5.19 -15.38 -8.03
CA ALA A 101 6.52 -14.93 -8.46
C ALA A 101 6.52 -13.54 -9.14
N ALA A 102 5.49 -12.72 -8.88
CA ALA A 102 5.39 -11.40 -9.43
C ALA A 102 6.33 -10.43 -8.69
N ARG A 103 7.05 -9.61 -9.45
CA ARG A 103 7.81 -8.49 -8.91
C ARG A 103 6.84 -7.33 -8.64
N PRO A 104 6.79 -6.80 -7.41
CA PRO A 104 5.96 -5.64 -7.09
C PRO A 104 6.31 -4.43 -7.96
N LEU A 105 5.30 -3.67 -8.40
CA LEU A 105 5.46 -2.48 -9.23
C LEU A 105 4.95 -1.22 -8.54
N PHE A 106 3.66 -1.20 -8.19
CA PHE A 106 3.03 -0.03 -7.59
C PHE A 106 1.91 -0.41 -6.62
N PHE A 107 1.56 0.55 -5.78
CA PHE A 107 0.59 0.42 -4.71
C PHE A 107 -0.36 1.61 -4.68
N LEU A 108 -1.60 1.36 -4.31
CA LEU A 108 -2.61 2.35 -3.95
C LEU A 108 -3.18 1.99 -2.57
N ASP A 109 -3.47 3.01 -1.75
CA ASP A 109 -4.09 2.84 -0.45
C ASP A 109 -5.52 3.40 -0.41
N TYR A 110 -6.32 2.89 0.50
CA TYR A 110 -7.62 3.41 0.85
C TYR A 110 -7.71 3.63 2.35
N ILE A 111 -8.03 4.86 2.76
CA ILE A 111 -8.26 5.23 4.15
C ILE A 111 -9.71 5.70 4.27
N GLY A 112 -10.57 4.91 4.93
CA GLY A 112 -11.93 5.29 5.29
C GLY A 112 -12.00 5.67 6.77
N SER A 113 -12.44 6.87 7.12
CA SER A 113 -12.49 7.34 8.53
C SER A 113 -13.77 8.08 8.86
N GLY A 114 -14.21 8.02 10.12
CA GLY A 114 -15.35 8.81 10.57
C GLY A 114 -15.03 10.30 10.59
N LYS A 115 -13.88 10.66 11.14
CA LYS A 115 -13.30 12.01 11.12
C LYS A 115 -11.81 11.89 10.82
N LEU A 116 -11.40 12.50 9.74
CA LEU A 116 -10.00 12.49 9.33
C LEU A 116 -9.17 13.41 10.23
N GLU A 117 -8.12 12.85 10.83
CA GLU A 117 -7.14 13.60 11.60
C GLU A 117 -5.81 13.67 10.83
N LYS A 118 -5.31 14.89 10.62
CA LYS A 118 -4.09 15.14 9.84
C LYS A 118 -2.90 14.32 10.32
N LYS A 119 -2.68 14.28 11.65
CA LYS A 119 -1.55 13.55 12.25
C LYS A 119 -1.63 12.06 11.97
N THR A 120 -2.79 11.48 12.17
CA THR A 120 -3.06 10.04 11.94
C THR A 120 -2.93 9.69 10.46
N ALA A 121 -3.54 10.46 9.57
CA ALA A 121 -3.44 10.24 8.13
C ALA A 121 -1.99 10.29 7.62
N LEU A 122 -1.21 11.26 8.08
CA LEU A 122 0.22 11.36 7.72
C LEU A 122 1.04 10.18 8.28
N ALA A 123 0.75 9.71 9.49
CA ALA A 123 1.44 8.55 10.06
C ALA A 123 1.15 7.28 9.22
N ILE A 124 -0.12 7.05 8.86
CA ILE A 124 -0.52 5.91 8.03
C ILE A 124 0.19 5.95 6.68
N VAL A 125 0.11 7.08 5.94
CA VAL A 125 0.70 7.19 4.60
C VAL A 125 2.23 7.09 4.64
N LYS A 126 2.89 7.59 5.70
CA LYS A 126 4.34 7.36 5.91
C LYS A 126 4.65 5.88 6.09
N GLY A 127 3.83 5.17 6.85
CA GLY A 127 3.95 3.71 7.00
C GLY A 127 3.76 2.98 5.68
N VAL A 128 2.74 3.33 4.90
CA VAL A 128 2.52 2.79 3.54
C VAL A 128 3.73 3.05 2.64
N ALA A 129 4.23 4.28 2.60
CA ALA A 129 5.40 4.62 1.79
C ALA A 129 6.65 3.83 2.21
N ARG A 130 6.85 3.64 3.52
CA ARG A 130 7.93 2.80 4.03
C ARG A 130 7.78 1.35 3.57
N GLY A 131 6.60 0.75 3.71
CA GLY A 131 6.31 -0.61 3.22
C GLY A 131 6.53 -0.73 1.71
N CYS A 132 6.09 0.26 0.93
CA CYS A 132 6.34 0.32 -0.51
C CYS A 132 7.84 0.35 -0.84
N SER A 133 8.62 1.18 -0.14
CA SER A 133 10.07 1.27 -0.34
C SER A 133 10.77 -0.06 0.01
N GLU A 134 10.37 -0.71 1.11
CA GLU A 134 10.89 -2.02 1.51
C GLU A 134 10.51 -3.13 0.50
N ALA A 135 9.32 -3.05 -0.09
CA ALA A 135 8.86 -3.96 -1.13
C ALA A 135 9.45 -3.67 -2.53
N GLY A 136 10.10 -2.53 -2.71
CA GLY A 136 10.64 -2.08 -3.99
C GLY A 136 9.54 -1.70 -4.98
N MET A 137 8.45 -1.06 -4.52
CA MET A 137 7.33 -0.58 -5.32
C MET A 137 7.06 0.90 -5.10
N SER A 138 6.34 1.53 -6.01
CA SER A 138 5.97 2.94 -5.92
C SER A 138 4.57 3.11 -5.36
N LEU A 139 4.39 3.98 -4.37
CA LEU A 139 3.07 4.49 -3.99
C LEU A 139 2.65 5.51 -5.06
N VAL A 140 1.56 5.22 -5.78
CA VAL A 140 1.18 6.02 -6.96
C VAL A 140 -0.13 6.77 -6.79
N GLY A 141 -0.89 6.46 -5.76
CA GLY A 141 -2.17 7.09 -5.47
C GLY A 141 -2.87 6.41 -4.32
N GLY A 142 -4.11 6.79 -4.12
CA GLY A 142 -4.98 6.22 -3.11
C GLY A 142 -6.26 7.04 -2.97
N GLU A 143 -7.10 6.67 -2.02
CA GLU A 143 -8.32 7.40 -1.70
C GLU A 143 -8.41 7.61 -0.18
N THR A 144 -8.85 8.79 0.20
CA THR A 144 -9.15 9.12 1.60
C THR A 144 -10.60 9.58 1.71
N ALA A 145 -11.43 8.74 2.31
CA ALA A 145 -12.86 8.96 2.47
C ALA A 145 -13.19 9.38 3.91
N GLN A 146 -14.01 10.41 4.04
CA GLN A 146 -14.59 10.81 5.32
C GLN A 146 -16.03 10.29 5.36
N LEU A 147 -16.29 9.32 6.24
CA LEU A 147 -17.50 8.54 6.33
C LEU A 147 -18.12 8.76 7.72
N ALA A 148 -18.58 9.99 7.95
CA ALA A 148 -19.21 10.39 9.20
C ALA A 148 -20.44 9.51 9.51
N GLY A 149 -20.50 8.99 10.74
CA GLY A 149 -21.57 8.08 11.17
C GLY A 149 -21.33 6.59 10.84
N LEU A 150 -20.38 6.26 9.93
CA LEU A 150 -20.01 4.87 9.67
C LEU A 150 -18.90 4.39 10.62
N TYR A 151 -17.92 5.25 10.87
CA TYR A 151 -16.86 5.01 11.84
C TYR A 151 -16.96 5.96 13.03
N LYS A 152 -16.59 5.51 14.21
CA LYS A 152 -16.51 6.37 15.40
C LYS A 152 -15.34 7.37 15.27
N PRO A 153 -15.38 8.49 16.02
CA PRO A 153 -14.24 9.39 16.07
C PRO A 153 -12.94 8.64 16.48
N GLY A 154 -11.87 8.85 15.70
CA GLY A 154 -10.58 8.17 15.90
C GLY A 154 -10.46 6.77 15.27
N GLU A 155 -11.57 6.19 14.81
CA GLU A 155 -11.55 4.92 14.09
C GLU A 155 -11.45 5.15 12.57
N TYR A 156 -10.78 4.21 11.90
CA TYR A 156 -10.63 4.19 10.44
C TYR A 156 -10.46 2.75 9.95
N ASP A 157 -10.70 2.54 8.67
CA ASP A 157 -10.28 1.34 7.95
C ASP A 157 -9.12 1.66 7.01
N LEU A 158 -8.27 0.68 6.76
CA LEU A 158 -7.09 0.79 5.91
C LEU A 158 -6.98 -0.46 5.03
N ALA A 159 -7.07 -0.24 3.74
CA ALA A 159 -6.89 -1.28 2.73
C ALA A 159 -5.86 -0.84 1.69
N GLY A 160 -5.34 -1.81 0.96
CA GLY A 160 -4.36 -1.58 -0.10
C GLY A 160 -4.66 -2.36 -1.35
N PHE A 161 -4.09 -1.89 -2.45
CA PHE A 161 -4.13 -2.54 -3.74
C PHE A 161 -2.72 -2.56 -4.33
N ALA A 162 -2.17 -3.76 -4.51
CA ALA A 162 -0.84 -3.98 -5.04
C ALA A 162 -0.91 -4.53 -6.45
N VAL A 163 -0.02 -4.06 -7.32
CA VAL A 163 0.18 -4.61 -8.66
C VAL A 163 1.63 -5.00 -8.84
N GLY A 164 1.84 -6.20 -9.32
CA GLY A 164 3.13 -6.75 -9.72
C GLY A 164 3.13 -7.25 -11.15
N ILE A 165 4.28 -7.64 -11.63
CA ILE A 165 4.47 -8.19 -12.98
C ILE A 165 5.35 -9.43 -12.94
N VAL A 166 5.01 -10.41 -13.78
CA VAL A 166 5.75 -11.66 -13.94
C VAL A 166 5.75 -12.07 -15.41
N ASP A 167 6.80 -12.73 -15.87
CA ASP A 167 6.73 -13.41 -17.16
C ASP A 167 5.91 -14.70 -17.01
N ARG A 168 4.99 -14.96 -17.94
CA ARG A 168 4.07 -16.12 -17.90
C ARG A 168 4.80 -17.44 -17.60
N ALA A 169 5.97 -17.62 -18.16
CA ALA A 169 6.77 -18.83 -17.99
C ALA A 169 7.32 -19.00 -16.56
N ARG A 170 7.29 -17.95 -15.73
CA ARG A 170 7.79 -17.94 -14.36
C ARG A 170 6.69 -18.10 -13.30
N ILE A 171 5.43 -18.13 -13.70
CA ILE A 171 4.31 -18.31 -12.76
C ILE A 171 4.40 -19.72 -12.16
N PRO A 172 4.45 -19.85 -10.81
CA PRO A 172 4.52 -21.14 -10.16
C PRO A 172 3.29 -22.00 -10.47
N GLU A 173 3.51 -23.25 -10.78
CA GLU A 173 2.46 -24.24 -10.93
C GLU A 173 2.34 -25.03 -9.62
N PRO A 174 1.18 -25.02 -8.92
CA PRO A 174 0.98 -25.75 -7.67
C PRO A 174 1.29 -27.25 -7.78
N SER A 175 1.05 -27.84 -8.94
CA SER A 175 1.34 -29.25 -9.23
C SER A 175 2.82 -29.62 -9.17
N ARG A 176 3.72 -28.62 -9.25
CA ARG A 176 5.18 -28.81 -9.14
C ARG A 176 5.70 -28.76 -7.70
N LEU A 177 4.86 -28.37 -6.74
CA LEU A 177 5.24 -28.37 -5.33
C LEU A 177 5.34 -29.81 -4.83
N ARG A 178 6.46 -30.14 -4.17
CA ARG A 178 6.74 -31.46 -3.60
C ARG A 178 7.16 -31.32 -2.14
N ALA A 179 7.06 -32.40 -1.39
CA ALA A 179 7.63 -32.46 -0.05
C ALA A 179 9.13 -32.13 -0.12
N GLY A 180 9.58 -31.20 0.72
CA GLY A 180 10.94 -30.68 0.69
C GLY A 180 11.15 -29.43 -0.18
N SER A 181 10.16 -28.95 -0.92
CA SER A 181 10.21 -27.62 -1.56
C SER A 181 10.42 -26.55 -0.49
N ARG A 182 11.41 -25.65 -0.70
CA ARG A 182 11.66 -24.56 0.23
C ARG A 182 10.75 -23.38 -0.09
N PRO A 183 9.91 -22.93 0.84
CA PRO A 183 9.16 -21.71 0.65
C PRO A 183 10.12 -20.51 0.63
N ILE A 184 9.91 -19.60 -0.32
CA ILE A 184 10.56 -18.28 -0.31
C ILE A 184 9.54 -17.33 0.29
N SER A 185 9.79 -16.81 1.49
CA SER A 185 8.98 -15.75 2.07
C SER A 185 9.81 -14.47 2.15
N ARG A 186 9.21 -13.36 1.73
CA ARG A 186 9.72 -12.03 2.04
C ARG A 186 8.88 -11.47 3.17
N GLN A 187 9.39 -11.49 4.38
CA GLN A 187 8.69 -10.91 5.51
C GLN A 187 8.81 -9.37 5.44
N ILE A 188 7.73 -8.72 5.04
CA ILE A 188 7.51 -7.29 5.19
C ILE A 188 6.47 -7.16 6.29
N GLY A 189 6.74 -6.46 7.38
CA GLY A 189 5.79 -6.32 8.48
C GLY A 189 6.41 -5.88 9.80
N MET A 190 5.61 -5.78 10.83
CA MET A 190 6.04 -5.30 12.15
C MET A 190 7.31 -6.00 12.64
N ARG A 191 8.40 -5.24 12.71
CA ARG A 191 9.54 -5.64 13.52
C ARG A 191 9.16 -5.42 14.98
N THR A 192 8.90 -6.48 15.70
CA THR A 192 9.19 -6.47 17.15
C THR A 192 10.70 -6.22 17.26
N HIS A 193 11.07 -5.24 18.08
CA HIS A 193 12.47 -4.86 18.33
C HIS A 193 13.26 -6.01 18.99
N HIS A 194 13.57 -7.07 18.31
CA HIS A 194 14.60 -8.07 18.72
C HIS A 194 14.92 -8.94 17.50
N SER A 195 15.94 -8.61 16.83
CA SER A 195 17.06 -9.41 16.30
C SER A 195 17.65 -8.81 15.01
N SER A 196 18.95 -8.63 15.08
CA SER A 196 19.88 -8.31 14.03
C SER A 196 20.05 -9.52 13.09
N ASP A 197 19.14 -9.73 12.14
CA ASP A 197 19.49 -10.55 10.96
C ASP A 197 18.42 -10.39 9.89
N LEU A 198 18.66 -9.46 9.01
CA LEU A 198 17.97 -9.38 7.73
C LEU A 198 18.91 -9.88 6.64
N THR A 199 18.78 -11.14 6.32
CA THR A 199 19.27 -11.65 5.04
C THR A 199 18.51 -10.92 3.93
N ARG A 200 19.22 -10.05 3.22
CA ARG A 200 18.75 -9.37 2.02
C ARG A 200 18.41 -10.43 0.97
N CYS A 201 17.14 -10.61 0.66
CA CYS A 201 16.76 -11.25 -0.60
C CYS A 201 17.16 -10.33 -1.74
N ARG A 202 18.33 -10.53 -2.29
CA ARG A 202 18.72 -9.99 -3.60
C ARG A 202 18.02 -10.82 -4.67
N TRP A 203 17.23 -10.15 -5.51
CA TRP A 203 16.91 -10.70 -6.81
C TRP A 203 18.22 -10.76 -7.61
N GLN A 204 18.81 -11.94 -7.72
CA GLN A 204 19.89 -12.13 -8.68
C GLN A 204 19.24 -12.23 -10.05
N SER A 205 19.51 -11.24 -10.89
CA SER A 205 19.30 -11.29 -12.33
C SER A 205 20.28 -12.32 -12.89
N GLY A 206 19.78 -13.50 -13.24
CA GLY A 206 20.43 -14.41 -14.18
C GLY A 206 19.93 -14.13 -15.58
#